data_63573152e80ac388bf9d28092f0b6c3a
#
_entry.id   63573152e80ac388bf9d28092f0b6c3a
#
_cell.length_a   1.000
_cell.length_b   1.000
_cell.length_c   1.000
_cell.angle_alpha   90.00
_cell.angle_beta   90.00
_cell.angle_gamma   90.00
#
_symmetry.space_group_name_H-M   'P 1'
#
loop_
_entity.id
_entity.type
_entity.pdbx_description
1 polymer ?
#
loop_
_entity_poly.entity_id
_entity_poly.type
_entity_poly.pdbx_seq_one_letter_code
_entity_poly.pdbx_strand_id
1 'polypeptide(L)'
;AAAASIYGARAANGVVVISTIDAKGESKATIRYDASVKFTPKPDMDYLNLMDTREMIDLREYGFKFNSIPYAMIPPNYYLDPVSELLYKHRDGLIDEQTFQDGMNKYRNLNNRKQLEDFYTQTGIEHQHNLSLSGGNDINRYVFTLNYLGNHFNARYNQLQRYGATLRDNIKLTSWLNAEAALTINYNNTQSDKGMGTYADMYRNQPSYTMLKDENGNPLNVPTYKSEWEMKRLTDLGLKDEHYSPITNRREERYDSKESYYRLMLGLNLKIMKGLNFDVRFQTENSADKTVEIHSERSYYVRNMINDAAQYNPTTQKLTLNVPEGAHYSESRGDADSYTLRAQLNFNRDFGPHSITALAGGERRRTKTTNTSIYYMGFNESTLAYKPIDPTALTNVKGTESLAGNFSWSFTGNNWINEIENRYVSFYANAAYAFDSKYNLTASIRVDQSNLFGTDPRYQYRPLWSVGGAWHIAKERFLAGKLSWLNTLTLRATYGIGGNVPRGASPYVTLKASQYN
;
A
#
# COMPACT_ATOMS: atom_id res chain seq x y z
N ALA A 1 28.89 6.62 -7.79
CA ALA A 1 29.89 6.04 -6.87
C ALA A 1 29.98 6.81 -5.56
N ALA A 2 30.13 8.16 -5.57
CA ALA A 2 30.30 8.97 -4.34
C ALA A 2 29.12 8.83 -3.35
N ALA A 3 27.86 8.81 -3.80
CA ALA A 3 26.71 8.61 -2.93
C ALA A 3 26.70 7.22 -2.27
N ALA A 4 27.07 6.17 -3.00
CA ALA A 4 27.12 4.81 -2.48
C ALA A 4 28.24 4.63 -1.45
N SER A 5 29.37 5.32 -1.60
CA SER A 5 30.49 5.25 -0.63
C SER A 5 30.19 5.97 0.70
N ILE A 6 29.28 6.95 0.70
CA ILE A 6 28.86 7.65 1.92
C ILE A 6 27.67 6.97 2.58
N TYR A 7 26.63 6.62 1.78
CA TYR A 7 25.33 6.14 2.28
C TYR A 7 25.15 4.61 2.17
N GLY A 8 26.16 3.90 1.66
CA GLY A 8 26.20 2.44 1.58
C GLY A 8 25.68 1.87 0.26
N ALA A 9 25.80 0.56 0.12
CA ALA A 9 25.41 -0.17 -1.08
C ALA A 9 23.93 -0.03 -1.48
N ARG A 10 23.07 0.38 -0.55
CA ARG A 10 21.64 0.67 -0.81
C ARG A 10 21.41 2.01 -1.52
N ALA A 11 22.42 2.86 -1.62
CA ALA A 11 22.37 4.20 -2.21
C ALA A 11 22.82 4.23 -3.69
N ALA A 12 22.95 3.07 -4.34
CA ALA A 12 23.42 2.98 -5.73
C ALA A 12 22.55 3.79 -6.72
N ASN A 13 21.26 3.92 -6.45
CA ASN A 13 20.31 4.65 -7.30
C ASN A 13 20.08 6.11 -6.88
N GLY A 14 20.89 6.61 -5.93
CA GLY A 14 20.78 7.97 -5.41
C GLY A 14 20.32 8.05 -3.95
N VAL A 15 20.43 9.23 -3.37
CA VAL A 15 20.07 9.52 -1.98
C VAL A 15 19.31 10.83 -1.93
N VAL A 16 18.18 10.82 -1.23
CA VAL A 16 17.46 12.03 -0.84
C VAL A 16 17.75 12.30 0.64
N VAL A 17 18.40 13.43 0.93
CA VAL A 17 18.70 13.84 2.29
C VAL A 17 17.65 14.87 2.72
N ILE A 18 16.92 14.55 3.79
CA ILE A 18 15.92 15.45 4.38
C ILE A 18 16.50 15.98 5.69
N SER A 19 16.68 17.30 5.76
CA SER A 19 17.07 18.00 6.97
C SER A 19 15.85 18.69 7.56
N THR A 20 15.58 18.43 8.83
CA THR A 20 14.50 19.12 9.55
C THR A 20 15.02 20.43 10.13
N ILE A 21 14.13 21.42 10.24
CA ILE A 21 14.45 22.71 10.86
C ILE A 21 14.56 22.52 12.37
N ASP A 22 15.70 22.90 12.91
CA ASP A 22 15.88 22.97 14.37
C ASP A 22 15.31 24.28 14.92
N ALA A 23 14.96 24.30 16.21
CA ALA A 23 14.59 25.53 16.89
C ALA A 23 15.76 26.53 16.82
N LYS A 24 15.45 27.79 16.50
CA LYS A 24 16.47 28.87 16.51
C LYS A 24 16.98 29.05 17.95
N GLY A 25 18.31 29.24 18.09
CA GLY A 25 18.87 29.59 19.39
C GLY A 25 18.25 30.89 19.93
N GLU A 26 18.18 31.03 21.25
CA GLU A 26 17.65 32.21 21.95
C GLU A 26 16.28 32.68 21.42
N SER A 27 15.29 31.81 21.44
CA SER A 27 13.92 32.18 21.08
C SER A 27 12.98 32.00 22.26
N LYS A 28 12.11 32.99 22.50
CA LYS A 28 10.96 32.81 23.39
C LYS A 28 10.12 31.64 22.88
N ALA A 29 9.43 30.98 23.79
CA ALA A 29 8.48 29.94 23.40
C ALA A 29 7.48 30.47 22.37
N THR A 30 7.39 29.81 21.25
CA THR A 30 6.52 30.17 20.13
C THR A 30 5.53 29.03 19.91
N ILE A 31 4.24 29.38 19.91
CA ILE A 31 3.17 28.46 19.55
C ILE A 31 2.73 28.83 18.14
N ARG A 32 2.65 27.82 17.28
CA ARG A 32 2.14 27.96 15.91
C ARG A 32 1.06 26.92 15.66
N TYR A 33 -0.05 27.38 15.14
CA TYR A 33 -1.13 26.51 14.69
C TYR A 33 -1.39 26.75 13.21
N ASP A 34 -1.36 25.66 12.44
CA ASP A 34 -1.68 25.65 11.02
C ASP A 34 -2.84 24.69 10.79
N ALA A 35 -3.85 25.14 10.05
CA ALA A 35 -4.96 24.30 9.63
C ALA A 35 -5.20 24.45 8.13
N SER A 36 -5.60 23.36 7.49
CA SER A 36 -6.00 23.36 6.09
C SER A 36 -7.20 22.45 5.87
N VAL A 37 -8.02 22.80 4.90
CA VAL A 37 -9.12 21.98 4.42
C VAL A 37 -8.99 21.86 2.90
N LYS A 38 -9.11 20.64 2.40
CA LYS A 38 -9.06 20.32 0.97
C LYS A 38 -10.35 19.62 0.57
N PHE A 39 -10.96 20.08 -0.50
CA PHE A 39 -12.12 19.46 -1.12
C PHE A 39 -11.68 18.74 -2.39
N THR A 40 -12.10 17.49 -2.53
CA THR A 40 -11.89 16.70 -3.74
C THR A 40 -13.26 16.43 -4.36
N PRO A 41 -13.56 16.94 -5.54
CA PRO A 41 -14.86 16.73 -6.17
C PRO A 41 -15.07 15.26 -6.49
N LYS A 42 -16.32 14.89 -6.76
CA LYS A 42 -16.65 13.62 -7.36
C LYS A 42 -15.91 13.45 -8.70
N PRO A 43 -15.46 12.24 -9.05
CA PRO A 43 -14.86 12.01 -10.36
C PRO A 43 -15.90 12.20 -11.46
N ASP A 44 -15.55 12.96 -12.48
CA ASP A 44 -16.34 13.09 -13.71
C ASP A 44 -16.04 11.90 -14.61
N MET A 45 -17.03 10.99 -14.75
CA MET A 45 -16.87 9.80 -15.57
C MET A 45 -17.39 10.00 -17.01
N ASP A 46 -18.07 11.10 -17.29
CA ASP A 46 -18.55 11.42 -18.64
C ASP A 46 -17.38 11.70 -19.58
N TYR A 47 -16.23 12.10 -19.01
CA TYR A 47 -14.96 12.21 -19.75
C TYR A 47 -14.55 10.90 -20.45
N LEU A 48 -15.00 9.72 -19.99
CA LEU A 48 -14.68 8.44 -20.62
C LEU A 48 -15.37 8.24 -21.99
N ASN A 49 -16.36 9.08 -22.32
CA ASN A 49 -17.09 9.05 -23.58
C ASN A 49 -17.58 7.63 -23.97
N LEU A 50 -18.22 6.97 -23.00
CA LEU A 50 -18.80 5.64 -23.20
C LEU A 50 -20.17 5.77 -23.85
N MET A 51 -20.56 4.73 -24.59
CA MET A 51 -21.89 4.62 -25.18
C MET A 51 -23.00 4.91 -24.15
N ASP A 52 -24.01 5.62 -24.56
CA ASP A 52 -25.24 5.74 -23.81
C ASP A 52 -26.07 4.44 -23.86
N THR A 53 -27.20 4.44 -23.15
CA THR A 53 -28.05 3.24 -23.08
C THR A 53 -28.63 2.86 -24.43
N ARG A 54 -29.00 3.83 -25.27
CA ARG A 54 -29.59 3.59 -26.58
C ARG A 54 -28.58 3.04 -27.54
N GLU A 55 -27.42 3.68 -27.62
CA GLU A 55 -26.28 3.22 -28.44
C GLU A 55 -25.85 1.79 -28.05
N MET A 56 -25.81 1.49 -26.77
CA MET A 56 -25.47 0.16 -26.28
C MET A 56 -26.52 -0.89 -26.70
N ILE A 57 -27.80 -0.58 -26.61
CA ILE A 57 -28.88 -1.47 -27.03
C ILE A 57 -28.86 -1.64 -28.54
N ASP A 58 -28.67 -0.57 -29.31
CA ASP A 58 -28.60 -0.62 -30.79
C ASP A 58 -27.41 -1.46 -31.25
N LEU A 59 -26.27 -1.37 -30.56
CA LEU A 59 -25.10 -2.22 -30.83
C LEU A 59 -25.42 -3.70 -30.55
N ARG A 60 -26.16 -4.00 -29.47
CA ARG A 60 -26.59 -5.37 -29.15
C ARG A 60 -27.58 -5.91 -30.19
N GLU A 61 -28.54 -5.13 -30.60
CA GLU A 61 -29.46 -5.49 -31.68
C GLU A 61 -28.71 -5.79 -32.98
N TYR A 62 -27.74 -4.93 -33.34
CA TYR A 62 -26.90 -5.14 -34.51
C TYR A 62 -26.10 -6.43 -34.43
N GLY A 63 -25.41 -6.67 -33.29
CA GLY A 63 -24.63 -7.89 -33.06
C GLY A 63 -25.50 -9.15 -33.05
N PHE A 64 -26.73 -9.05 -32.52
CA PHE A 64 -27.66 -10.17 -32.46
C PHE A 64 -28.11 -10.68 -33.82
N LYS A 65 -28.12 -9.84 -34.88
CA LYS A 65 -28.45 -10.26 -36.23
C LYS A 65 -27.55 -11.39 -36.77
N PHE A 66 -26.36 -11.53 -36.22
CA PHE A 66 -25.40 -12.58 -36.59
C PHE A 66 -25.48 -13.82 -35.69
N ASN A 67 -26.39 -13.81 -34.70
CA ASN A 67 -26.56 -14.91 -33.76
C ASN A 67 -27.60 -15.90 -34.32
N SER A 68 -27.16 -17.14 -34.59
CA SER A 68 -28.01 -18.22 -35.09
C SER A 68 -28.45 -19.24 -34.03
N ILE A 69 -28.00 -19.09 -32.77
CA ILE A 69 -28.32 -20.04 -31.71
C ILE A 69 -29.78 -19.85 -31.28
N PRO A 70 -30.66 -20.87 -31.37
CA PRO A 70 -32.03 -20.78 -30.87
C PRO A 70 -32.09 -20.56 -29.34
N TYR A 71 -33.10 -19.82 -28.87
CA TYR A 71 -33.32 -19.59 -27.42
C TYR A 71 -33.41 -20.91 -26.63
N ALA A 72 -34.09 -21.90 -27.19
CA ALA A 72 -34.22 -23.22 -26.60
C ALA A 72 -32.92 -24.00 -26.41
N MET A 73 -31.84 -23.58 -27.08
CA MET A 73 -30.51 -24.17 -26.90
C MET A 73 -29.68 -23.49 -25.81
N ILE A 74 -30.17 -22.38 -25.27
CA ILE A 74 -29.48 -21.70 -24.16
C ILE A 74 -29.76 -22.48 -22.89
N PRO A 75 -28.70 -22.94 -22.18
CA PRO A 75 -28.92 -23.67 -20.94
C PRO A 75 -29.68 -22.80 -19.91
N PRO A 76 -30.67 -23.35 -19.21
CA PRO A 76 -31.49 -22.59 -18.26
C PRO A 76 -30.69 -21.92 -17.13
N ASN A 77 -29.54 -22.48 -16.76
CA ASN A 77 -28.62 -21.93 -15.75
C ASN A 77 -27.75 -20.78 -16.26
N TYR A 78 -27.74 -20.55 -17.57
CA TYR A 78 -26.98 -19.45 -18.16
C TYR A 78 -27.70 -18.12 -17.95
N TYR A 79 -26.98 -17.12 -17.45
CA TYR A 79 -27.54 -15.77 -17.33
C TYR A 79 -27.59 -15.09 -18.69
N LEU A 80 -28.77 -14.69 -19.10
CA LEU A 80 -28.99 -13.77 -20.19
C LEU A 80 -29.32 -12.38 -19.63
N ASP A 81 -28.67 -11.35 -20.15
CA ASP A 81 -29.13 -10.02 -19.83
C ASP A 81 -30.51 -9.76 -20.44
N PRO A 82 -31.33 -8.90 -19.79
CA PRO A 82 -32.75 -8.75 -20.18
C PRO A 82 -32.97 -8.30 -21.63
N VAL A 83 -32.07 -7.48 -22.17
CA VAL A 83 -32.16 -7.02 -23.58
C VAL A 83 -31.90 -8.17 -24.54
N SER A 84 -30.86 -8.96 -24.26
CA SER A 84 -30.56 -10.17 -25.04
C SER A 84 -31.70 -11.18 -24.98
N GLU A 85 -32.30 -11.36 -23.81
CA GLU A 85 -33.44 -12.27 -23.65
C GLU A 85 -34.64 -11.85 -24.50
N LEU A 86 -34.98 -10.55 -24.56
CA LEU A 86 -36.03 -10.02 -25.44
C LEU A 86 -35.70 -10.29 -26.92
N LEU A 87 -34.45 -10.09 -27.35
CA LEU A 87 -34.03 -10.34 -28.71
C LEU A 87 -34.19 -11.81 -29.10
N TYR A 88 -33.80 -12.74 -28.24
CA TYR A 88 -33.96 -14.17 -28.48
C TYR A 88 -35.44 -14.57 -28.57
N LYS A 89 -36.23 -14.14 -27.58
CA LYS A 89 -37.67 -14.49 -27.51
C LYS A 89 -38.45 -13.95 -28.72
N HIS A 90 -38.15 -12.72 -29.12
CA HIS A 90 -38.81 -12.13 -30.29
C HIS A 90 -38.42 -12.86 -31.60
N ARG A 91 -37.14 -13.09 -31.83
CA ARG A 91 -36.68 -13.80 -33.03
C ARG A 91 -37.28 -15.19 -33.13
N ASP A 92 -37.42 -15.92 -32.04
CA ASP A 92 -37.94 -17.29 -32.00
C ASP A 92 -39.47 -17.35 -31.86
N GLY A 93 -40.17 -16.19 -31.97
CA GLY A 93 -41.65 -16.11 -31.99
C GLY A 93 -42.32 -16.39 -30.61
N LEU A 94 -41.56 -16.28 -29.53
CA LEU A 94 -42.07 -16.51 -28.15
C LEU A 94 -42.76 -15.28 -27.56
N ILE A 95 -42.53 -14.10 -28.11
CA ILE A 95 -43.22 -12.85 -27.81
C ILE A 95 -43.59 -12.13 -29.11
N ASP A 96 -44.66 -11.35 -29.05
CA ASP A 96 -45.09 -10.54 -30.20
C ASP A 96 -44.28 -9.24 -30.32
N GLU A 97 -44.44 -8.55 -31.47
CA GLU A 97 -43.75 -7.30 -31.76
C GLU A 97 -44.03 -6.22 -30.74
N GLN A 98 -45.26 -6.08 -30.25
CA GLN A 98 -45.63 -5.05 -29.27
C GLN A 98 -44.92 -5.28 -27.95
N THR A 99 -44.95 -6.50 -27.41
CA THR A 99 -44.25 -6.90 -26.18
C THR A 99 -42.73 -6.68 -26.31
N PHE A 100 -42.18 -7.00 -27.48
CA PHE A 100 -40.75 -6.75 -27.75
C PHE A 100 -40.43 -5.25 -27.71
N GLN A 101 -41.19 -4.42 -28.44
CA GLN A 101 -40.94 -2.98 -28.50
C GLN A 101 -41.12 -2.30 -27.13
N ASP A 102 -42.14 -2.67 -26.37
CA ASP A 102 -42.40 -2.14 -25.04
C ASP A 102 -41.26 -2.51 -24.08
N GLY A 103 -40.76 -3.75 -24.13
CA GLY A 103 -39.63 -4.21 -23.37
C GLY A 103 -38.33 -3.45 -23.74
N MET A 104 -38.03 -3.32 -25.02
CA MET A 104 -36.84 -2.60 -25.49
C MET A 104 -36.92 -1.11 -25.13
N ASN A 105 -38.06 -0.46 -25.28
CA ASN A 105 -38.26 0.94 -24.93
C ASN A 105 -38.12 1.18 -23.42
N LYS A 106 -38.58 0.23 -22.59
CA LYS A 106 -38.36 0.28 -21.13
C LYS A 106 -36.87 0.39 -20.82
N TYR A 107 -36.04 -0.50 -21.38
CA TYR A 107 -34.59 -0.49 -21.13
C TYR A 107 -33.87 0.72 -21.76
N ARG A 108 -34.26 1.18 -22.97
CA ARG A 108 -33.71 2.38 -23.62
C ARG A 108 -33.88 3.67 -22.80
N ASN A 109 -34.87 3.72 -21.91
CA ASN A 109 -35.15 4.87 -21.06
C ASN A 109 -34.49 4.77 -19.66
N LEU A 110 -33.79 3.69 -19.34
CA LEU A 110 -33.07 3.53 -18.08
C LEU A 110 -31.64 4.06 -18.21
N ASN A 111 -31.16 4.67 -17.13
CA ASN A 111 -29.77 5.11 -17.04
C ASN A 111 -29.32 5.09 -15.57
N ASN A 112 -28.41 4.20 -15.24
CA ASN A 112 -27.89 4.00 -13.88
C ASN A 112 -26.76 4.96 -13.50
N ARG A 113 -26.22 5.78 -14.42
CA ARG A 113 -25.01 6.60 -14.22
C ARG A 113 -25.11 7.45 -12.96
N LYS A 114 -26.24 8.14 -12.78
CA LYS A 114 -26.47 8.96 -11.59
C LYS A 114 -26.58 8.13 -10.32
N GLN A 115 -27.22 6.96 -10.36
CA GLN A 115 -27.32 6.07 -9.20
C GLN A 115 -25.94 5.51 -8.82
N LEU A 116 -25.09 5.14 -9.79
CA LEU A 116 -23.72 4.73 -9.55
C LEU A 116 -22.88 5.85 -8.93
N GLU A 117 -22.95 7.06 -9.49
CA GLU A 117 -22.26 8.22 -8.94
C GLU A 117 -22.64 8.46 -7.47
N ASP A 118 -23.93 8.55 -7.19
CA ASP A 118 -24.45 8.85 -5.85
C ASP A 118 -24.19 7.72 -4.85
N PHE A 119 -24.07 6.49 -5.31
CA PHE A 119 -23.80 5.35 -4.46
C PHE A 119 -22.31 5.20 -4.13
N TYR A 120 -21.41 5.36 -5.10
CA TYR A 120 -19.99 5.12 -4.94
C TYR A 120 -19.20 6.37 -4.53
N THR A 121 -19.70 7.58 -4.84
CA THR A 121 -18.91 8.79 -4.72
C THR A 121 -19.55 9.86 -3.85
N GLN A 122 -18.73 10.73 -3.33
CA GLN A 122 -19.06 11.93 -2.58
C GLN A 122 -17.98 13.00 -2.82
N THR A 123 -18.23 14.24 -2.41
CA THR A 123 -17.14 15.21 -2.28
C THR A 123 -16.23 14.76 -1.14
N GLY A 124 -14.97 14.49 -1.46
CA GLY A 124 -13.97 14.16 -0.46
C GLY A 124 -13.59 15.41 0.34
N ILE A 125 -13.44 15.24 1.65
CA ILE A 125 -13.02 16.32 2.57
C ILE A 125 -11.83 15.84 3.37
N GLU A 126 -10.70 16.50 3.19
CA GLU A 126 -9.51 16.30 4.00
C GLU A 126 -9.28 17.56 4.84
N HIS A 127 -9.11 17.39 6.13
CA HIS A 127 -8.73 18.47 7.02
C HIS A 127 -7.51 18.08 7.83
N GLN A 128 -6.58 19.01 7.96
CA GLN A 128 -5.33 18.84 8.66
C GLN A 128 -5.16 19.95 9.70
N HIS A 129 -4.67 19.56 10.88
CA HIS A 129 -4.38 20.46 11.99
C HIS A 129 -2.98 20.17 12.52
N ASN A 130 -2.14 21.18 12.58
CA ASN A 130 -0.79 21.08 13.10
C ASN A 130 -0.61 22.12 14.21
N LEU A 131 -0.27 21.68 15.40
CA LEU A 131 0.11 22.51 16.52
C LEU A 131 1.59 22.30 16.80
N SER A 132 2.37 23.38 16.81
CA SER A 132 3.80 23.34 17.08
C SER A 132 4.14 24.29 18.24
N LEU A 133 4.89 23.80 19.19
CA LEU A 133 5.51 24.57 20.27
C LEU A 133 7.03 24.44 20.09
N SER A 134 7.71 25.55 19.93
CA SER A 134 9.18 25.58 19.84
C SER A 134 9.75 26.72 20.66
N GLY A 135 10.95 26.52 21.18
CA GLY A 135 11.65 27.51 21.96
C GLY A 135 13.04 27.05 22.34
N GLY A 136 13.76 27.92 23.01
CA GLY A 136 15.05 27.55 23.52
C GLY A 136 15.92 28.70 23.97
N ASN A 137 17.04 28.32 24.55
CA ASN A 137 18.12 29.20 24.96
C ASN A 137 19.45 28.57 24.57
N ASP A 138 20.56 29.09 25.06
CA ASP A 138 21.90 28.58 24.81
C ASP A 138 22.16 27.15 25.32
N ILE A 139 21.33 26.68 26.23
CA ILE A 139 21.47 25.37 26.87
C ILE A 139 20.50 24.35 26.27
N ASN A 140 19.25 24.73 26.04
CA ASN A 140 18.20 23.83 25.59
C ASN A 140 17.44 24.40 24.40
N ARG A 141 17.14 23.55 23.41
CA ARG A 141 16.31 23.87 22.23
C ARG A 141 15.36 22.72 21.99
N TYR A 142 14.07 23.04 22.03
CA TYR A 142 13.03 22.04 21.88
C TYR A 142 12.03 22.40 20.79
N VAL A 143 11.48 21.37 20.17
CA VAL A 143 10.33 21.44 19.25
C VAL A 143 9.37 20.31 19.61
N PHE A 144 8.14 20.66 19.89
CA PHE A 144 7.06 19.72 20.08
C PHE A 144 5.98 19.98 19.04
N THR A 145 5.52 18.95 18.34
CA THR A 145 4.45 19.07 17.34
C THR A 145 3.37 18.01 17.58
N LEU A 146 2.12 18.43 17.45
CA LEU A 146 0.98 17.55 17.34
C LEU A 146 0.36 17.74 15.96
N ASN A 147 0.02 16.66 15.30
CA ASN A 147 -0.66 16.68 14.01
C ASN A 147 -1.86 15.74 14.01
N TYR A 148 -2.91 16.20 13.36
CA TYR A 148 -4.10 15.41 13.08
C TYR A 148 -4.48 15.59 11.61
N LEU A 149 -4.83 14.48 10.95
CA LEU A 149 -5.39 14.47 9.62
C LEU A 149 -6.62 13.59 9.61
N GLY A 150 -7.76 14.18 9.24
CA GLY A 150 -9.00 13.47 8.95
C GLY A 150 -9.31 13.57 7.47
N ASN A 151 -9.53 12.44 6.81
CA ASN A 151 -9.84 12.38 5.39
C ASN A 151 -11.05 11.48 5.15
N HIS A 152 -12.13 12.05 4.65
CA HIS A 152 -13.21 11.34 4.01
C HIS A 152 -12.96 11.39 2.50
N PHE A 153 -12.63 10.24 1.90
CA PHE A 153 -12.29 10.17 0.48
C PHE A 153 -13.50 10.47 -0.41
N ASN A 154 -13.25 10.80 -1.67
CA ASN A 154 -14.31 10.92 -2.66
C ASN A 154 -14.96 9.58 -3.05
N ALA A 155 -14.31 8.46 -2.81
CA ALA A 155 -14.97 7.15 -2.73
C ALA A 155 -15.70 7.04 -1.40
N ARG A 156 -17.04 6.85 -1.44
CA ARG A 156 -17.86 6.74 -0.21
C ARG A 156 -17.36 5.62 0.68
N TYR A 157 -17.57 5.79 1.99
CA TYR A 157 -17.28 4.80 3.03
C TYR A 157 -15.79 4.50 3.22
N ASN A 158 -14.94 5.31 2.59
CA ASN A 158 -13.51 5.26 2.80
C ASN A 158 -13.09 6.47 3.62
N GLN A 159 -12.42 6.22 4.74
CA GLN A 159 -11.93 7.27 5.63
C GLN A 159 -10.59 6.91 6.25
N LEU A 160 -9.80 7.95 6.54
CA LEU A 160 -8.51 7.85 7.22
C LEU A 160 -8.47 8.89 8.35
N GLN A 161 -8.05 8.44 9.52
CA GLN A 161 -7.69 9.31 10.63
C GLN A 161 -6.23 9.05 11.01
N ARG A 162 -5.44 10.10 11.06
CA ARG A 162 -4.04 10.05 11.48
C ARG A 162 -3.80 10.99 12.63
N TYR A 163 -3.18 10.48 13.66
CA TYR A 163 -2.71 11.23 14.83
C TYR A 163 -1.19 11.10 14.89
N GLY A 164 -0.50 12.20 15.12
CA GLY A 164 0.95 12.20 15.26
C GLY A 164 1.43 13.14 16.34
N ALA A 165 2.52 12.76 16.98
CA ALA A 165 3.25 13.59 17.93
C ALA A 165 4.74 13.46 17.66
N THR A 166 5.45 14.59 17.69
CA THR A 166 6.92 14.61 17.61
C THR A 166 7.46 15.54 18.68
N LEU A 167 8.40 15.03 19.46
CA LEU A 167 9.21 15.79 20.39
C LEU A 167 10.66 15.72 19.92
N ARG A 168 11.34 16.84 19.86
CA ARG A 168 12.78 16.93 19.68
C ARG A 168 13.35 17.89 20.69
N ASP A 169 14.45 17.48 21.31
CA ASP A 169 15.16 18.25 22.30
C ASP A 169 16.67 18.14 22.10
N ASN A 170 17.34 19.29 22.09
CA ASN A 170 18.79 19.40 22.00
C ASN A 170 19.30 20.13 23.25
N ILE A 171 20.09 19.45 24.07
CA ILE A 171 20.57 19.96 25.37
C ILE A 171 22.10 20.03 25.35
N LYS A 172 22.63 21.19 25.67
CA LYS A 172 24.06 21.39 25.94
C LYS A 172 24.34 21.04 27.39
N LEU A 173 24.74 19.80 27.63
CA LEU A 173 25.03 19.33 29.01
C LEU A 173 26.27 19.98 29.62
N THR A 174 27.31 20.17 28.78
CA THR A 174 28.54 20.87 29.15
C THR A 174 29.09 21.65 27.97
N SER A 175 30.20 22.35 28.11
CA SER A 175 30.86 23.03 26.97
C SER A 175 31.36 22.07 25.90
N TRP A 176 31.57 20.82 26.23
CA TRP A 176 32.11 19.77 25.33
C TRP A 176 31.12 18.65 25.01
N LEU A 177 29.93 18.59 25.68
CA LEU A 177 28.94 17.53 25.49
C LEU A 177 27.56 18.11 25.19
N ASN A 178 27.00 17.76 24.04
CA ASN A 178 25.62 17.97 23.67
C ASN A 178 24.88 16.63 23.60
N ALA A 179 23.62 16.62 24.04
CA ALA A 179 22.71 15.50 23.90
C ALA A 179 21.52 15.89 23.02
N GLU A 180 21.05 14.94 22.21
CA GLU A 180 19.86 15.06 21.38
C GLU A 180 18.91 13.92 21.72
N ALA A 181 17.60 14.23 21.88
CA ALA A 181 16.55 13.23 21.97
C ALA A 181 15.44 13.59 20.98
N ALA A 182 14.94 12.61 20.26
CA ALA A 182 13.78 12.78 19.41
C ALA A 182 12.85 11.58 19.53
N LEU A 183 11.56 11.85 19.76
CA LEU A 183 10.49 10.87 19.83
C LEU A 183 9.45 11.23 18.76
N THR A 184 9.09 10.27 17.93
CA THR A 184 7.98 10.38 16.97
C THR A 184 7.00 9.25 17.22
N ILE A 185 5.72 9.57 17.30
CA ILE A 185 4.62 8.62 17.46
C ILE A 185 3.59 8.94 16.39
N ASN A 186 3.11 7.91 15.68
CA ASN A 186 2.01 8.02 14.72
C ASN A 186 1.00 6.89 14.96
N TYR A 187 -0.27 7.21 14.80
CA TYR A 187 -1.35 6.24 14.79
C TYR A 187 -2.27 6.54 13.62
N ASN A 188 -2.50 5.53 12.77
CA ASN A 188 -3.39 5.58 11.62
C ASN A 188 -4.57 4.64 11.86
N ASN A 189 -5.78 5.09 11.53
CA ASN A 189 -6.99 4.29 11.50
C ASN A 189 -7.66 4.49 10.15
N THR A 190 -7.75 3.42 9.37
CA THR A 190 -8.34 3.41 8.02
C THR A 190 -9.53 2.48 8.03
N GLN A 191 -10.66 2.97 7.53
CA GLN A 191 -11.84 2.17 7.23
C GLN A 191 -12.08 2.24 5.73
N SER A 192 -12.35 1.10 5.10
CA SER A 192 -12.59 1.01 3.66
C SER A 192 -13.76 0.10 3.35
N ASP A 193 -14.40 0.40 2.25
CA ASP A 193 -15.37 -0.46 1.60
C ASP A 193 -14.66 -1.21 0.46
N LYS A 194 -14.55 -2.54 0.58
CA LYS A 194 -13.88 -3.38 -0.43
C LYS A 194 -14.83 -4.29 -1.20
N GLY A 195 -16.07 -4.42 -0.73
CA GLY A 195 -16.98 -5.44 -1.24
C GLY A 195 -17.60 -5.19 -2.60
N MET A 196 -17.31 -4.08 -3.25
CA MET A 196 -18.18 -3.60 -4.32
C MET A 196 -17.49 -3.29 -5.64
N GLY A 197 -16.21 -3.59 -5.78
CA GLY A 197 -15.44 -3.09 -6.92
C GLY A 197 -15.29 -1.56 -6.89
N THR A 198 -14.62 -1.01 -7.88
CA THR A 198 -14.47 0.44 -7.97
C THR A 198 -15.63 1.07 -8.73
N TYR A 199 -15.92 2.35 -8.45
CA TYR A 199 -16.86 3.13 -9.24
C TYR A 199 -16.55 3.06 -10.75
N ALA A 200 -15.28 3.15 -11.11
CA ALA A 200 -14.84 3.07 -12.50
C ALA A 200 -15.14 1.71 -13.15
N ASP A 201 -14.98 0.61 -12.41
CA ASP A 201 -15.27 -0.73 -12.93
C ASP A 201 -16.77 -0.93 -13.15
N MET A 202 -17.59 -0.51 -12.19
CA MET A 202 -19.04 -0.58 -12.31
C MET A 202 -19.55 0.31 -13.46
N TYR A 203 -18.98 1.50 -13.59
CA TYR A 203 -19.36 2.45 -14.63
C TYR A 203 -19.03 1.93 -16.05
N ARG A 204 -17.93 1.21 -16.22
CA ARG A 204 -17.48 0.68 -17.51
C ARG A 204 -18.12 -0.65 -17.89
N ASN A 205 -18.31 -1.52 -16.90
CA ASN A 205 -18.60 -2.94 -17.15
C ASN A 205 -20.06 -3.30 -16.98
N GLN A 206 -20.84 -2.49 -16.24
CA GLN A 206 -22.27 -2.74 -16.10
C GLN A 206 -23.06 -2.00 -17.20
N PRO A 207 -24.04 -2.68 -17.82
CA PRO A 207 -24.95 -2.01 -18.74
C PRO A 207 -25.66 -0.85 -18.04
N SER A 208 -25.79 0.28 -18.73
CA SER A 208 -26.37 1.50 -18.15
C SER A 208 -27.86 1.37 -17.82
N TYR A 209 -28.54 0.35 -18.30
CA TYR A 209 -29.91 0.00 -17.89
C TYR A 209 -29.99 -0.89 -16.64
N THR A 210 -28.88 -1.31 -16.05
CA THR A 210 -28.83 -2.07 -14.80
C THR A 210 -29.00 -1.13 -13.61
N MET A 211 -30.21 -0.89 -13.17
CA MET A 211 -30.51 0.03 -12.07
C MET A 211 -30.13 -0.56 -10.72
N LEU A 212 -29.65 0.27 -9.79
CA LEU A 212 -29.34 -0.12 -8.41
C LEU A 212 -30.56 0.02 -7.48
N LYS A 213 -31.49 0.89 -7.84
CA LYS A 213 -32.72 1.20 -7.10
C LYS A 213 -33.88 1.35 -8.05
N ASP A 214 -35.04 0.95 -7.56
CA ASP A 214 -36.33 1.25 -8.21
C ASP A 214 -36.72 2.74 -8.06
N GLU A 215 -37.86 3.11 -8.61
CA GLU A 215 -38.42 4.47 -8.55
C GLU A 215 -38.77 4.90 -7.12
N ASN A 216 -39.02 3.96 -6.23
CA ASN A 216 -39.35 4.19 -4.80
C ASN A 216 -38.06 4.24 -3.94
N GLY A 217 -36.89 4.01 -4.52
CA GLY A 217 -35.62 4.00 -3.82
C GLY A 217 -35.24 2.67 -3.18
N ASN A 218 -36.03 1.60 -3.40
CA ASN A 218 -35.70 0.28 -2.89
C ASN A 218 -34.50 -0.33 -3.63
N PRO A 219 -33.60 -1.03 -2.93
CA PRO A 219 -32.49 -1.72 -3.57
C PRO A 219 -32.96 -2.77 -4.58
N LEU A 220 -32.37 -2.78 -5.74
CA LEU A 220 -32.55 -3.81 -6.76
C LEU A 220 -31.38 -4.77 -6.78
N ASN A 221 -31.67 -6.01 -7.18
CA ASN A 221 -30.64 -6.97 -7.51
C ASN A 221 -30.03 -6.63 -8.87
N VAL A 222 -28.71 -6.75 -8.96
CA VAL A 222 -27.99 -6.63 -10.24
C VAL A 222 -27.59 -8.02 -10.72
N PRO A 223 -27.39 -8.18 -12.03
CA PRO A 223 -27.02 -9.45 -12.63
C PRO A 223 -25.77 -10.05 -12.01
N THR A 224 -25.83 -11.34 -11.75
CA THR A 224 -24.67 -12.19 -11.44
C THR A 224 -24.43 -13.17 -12.60
N TYR A 225 -23.62 -14.20 -12.39
CA TYR A 225 -23.35 -15.22 -13.42
C TYR A 225 -24.48 -16.26 -13.55
N LYS A 226 -25.43 -16.29 -12.60
CA LYS A 226 -26.49 -17.28 -12.51
C LYS A 226 -27.84 -16.69 -12.96
N SER A 227 -28.62 -17.49 -13.68
CA SER A 227 -30.00 -17.12 -14.07
C SER A 227 -30.97 -17.20 -12.89
N GLU A 228 -32.15 -16.59 -13.00
CA GLU A 228 -33.23 -16.71 -12.04
C GLU A 228 -33.68 -18.19 -11.86
N TRP A 229 -33.65 -18.97 -12.93
CA TRP A 229 -33.93 -20.41 -12.87
C TRP A 229 -32.91 -21.13 -11.98
N GLU A 230 -31.60 -20.82 -12.16
CA GLU A 230 -30.55 -21.42 -11.34
C GLU A 230 -30.63 -20.98 -9.88
N MET A 231 -30.90 -19.69 -9.63
CA MET A 231 -31.12 -19.18 -8.27
C MET A 231 -32.21 -19.94 -7.56
N LYS A 232 -33.37 -20.13 -8.26
CA LYS A 232 -34.48 -20.91 -7.72
C LYS A 232 -34.07 -22.37 -7.50
N ARG A 233 -33.40 -23.00 -8.44
CA ARG A 233 -32.95 -24.40 -8.31
C ARG A 233 -32.06 -24.58 -7.07
N LEU A 234 -31.12 -23.66 -6.84
CA LEU A 234 -30.21 -23.70 -5.69
C LEU A 234 -30.96 -23.55 -4.38
N THR A 235 -31.89 -22.61 -4.30
CA THR A 235 -32.72 -22.41 -3.09
C THR A 235 -33.66 -23.57 -2.84
N ASP A 236 -34.25 -24.19 -3.88
CA ASP A 236 -35.07 -25.40 -3.78
C ASP A 236 -34.28 -26.61 -3.23
N LEU A 237 -32.97 -26.65 -3.47
CA LEU A 237 -32.07 -27.66 -2.90
C LEU A 237 -31.61 -27.33 -1.46
N GLY A 238 -32.05 -26.20 -0.88
CA GLY A 238 -31.71 -25.78 0.48
C GLY A 238 -30.42 -24.98 0.56
N LEU A 239 -29.88 -24.50 -0.57
CA LEU A 239 -28.73 -23.62 -0.63
C LEU A 239 -29.08 -22.15 -0.40
N LYS A 240 -28.06 -21.31 -0.27
CA LYS A 240 -28.24 -19.87 -0.04
C LYS A 240 -28.75 -19.18 -1.30
N ASP A 241 -29.63 -18.19 -1.10
CA ASP A 241 -30.02 -17.27 -2.16
C ASP A 241 -28.81 -16.42 -2.57
N GLU A 242 -28.46 -16.39 -3.86
CA GLU A 242 -27.34 -15.63 -4.39
C GLU A 242 -27.74 -14.34 -5.12
N HIS A 243 -28.97 -13.87 -4.94
CA HIS A 243 -29.29 -12.54 -5.43
C HIS A 243 -28.35 -11.50 -4.82
N TYR A 244 -27.84 -10.62 -5.67
CA TYR A 244 -26.84 -9.64 -5.31
C TYR A 244 -27.36 -8.22 -5.51
N SER A 245 -27.44 -7.46 -4.45
CA SER A 245 -27.65 -6.02 -4.50
C SER A 245 -26.42 -5.31 -3.92
N PRO A 246 -25.72 -4.47 -4.69
CA PRO A 246 -24.60 -3.71 -4.19
C PRO A 246 -24.92 -2.89 -2.94
N ILE A 247 -26.16 -2.36 -2.88
CA ILE A 247 -26.58 -1.49 -1.78
C ILE A 247 -26.72 -2.25 -0.47
N THR A 248 -27.32 -3.44 -0.48
CA THR A 248 -27.48 -4.24 0.72
C THR A 248 -26.19 -4.96 1.10
N ASN A 249 -25.50 -5.51 0.10
CA ASN A 249 -24.25 -6.26 0.31
C ASN A 249 -23.16 -5.44 0.98
N ARG A 250 -23.07 -4.15 0.69
CA ARG A 250 -22.08 -3.26 1.25
C ARG A 250 -22.04 -3.26 2.78
N ARG A 251 -23.18 -3.37 3.44
CA ARG A 251 -23.27 -3.40 4.91
C ARG A 251 -22.78 -4.72 5.51
N GLU A 252 -22.65 -5.72 4.68
CA GLU A 252 -22.26 -7.08 5.05
C GLU A 252 -20.74 -7.31 4.95
N GLU A 253 -20.00 -6.29 4.53
CA GLU A 253 -18.57 -6.36 4.37
C GLU A 253 -17.89 -5.20 5.10
N ARG A 254 -16.84 -5.50 5.87
CA ARG A 254 -16.10 -4.52 6.66
C ARG A 254 -14.59 -4.73 6.50
N TYR A 255 -13.89 -3.64 6.31
CA TYR A 255 -12.44 -3.60 6.27
C TYR A 255 -11.93 -2.47 7.17
N ASP A 256 -11.20 -2.84 8.21
CA ASP A 256 -10.58 -1.94 9.18
C ASP A 256 -9.07 -2.18 9.22
N SER A 257 -8.28 -1.14 9.10
CA SER A 257 -6.81 -1.20 9.23
C SER A 257 -6.33 -0.17 10.25
N LYS A 258 -5.52 -0.62 11.20
CA LYS A 258 -4.90 0.22 12.23
C LYS A 258 -3.40 0.03 12.15
N GLU A 259 -2.67 1.13 12.21
CA GLU A 259 -1.21 1.13 12.22
C GLU A 259 -0.73 2.03 13.36
N SER A 260 0.21 1.56 14.14
CA SER A 260 0.95 2.33 15.13
C SER A 260 2.44 2.32 14.79
N TYR A 261 3.08 3.46 14.96
CA TYR A 261 4.51 3.62 14.73
C TYR A 261 5.11 4.49 15.81
N TYR A 262 6.24 4.07 16.36
CA TYR A 262 7.08 4.96 17.15
C TYR A 262 8.55 4.87 16.77
N ARG A 263 9.26 5.98 16.92
CA ARG A 263 10.70 6.10 16.75
C ARG A 263 11.29 6.93 17.87
N LEU A 264 12.24 6.35 18.58
CA LEU A 264 13.08 7.04 19.55
C LEU A 264 14.51 7.15 19.00
N MET A 265 15.05 8.35 18.97
CA MET A 265 16.44 8.63 18.63
C MET A 265 17.10 9.34 19.82
N LEU A 266 18.27 8.86 20.20
CA LEU A 266 19.15 9.46 21.20
C LEU A 266 20.51 9.73 20.56
N GLY A 267 21.06 10.91 20.77
CA GLY A 267 22.34 11.33 20.23
C GLY A 267 23.21 11.98 21.29
N LEU A 268 24.51 11.73 21.21
CA LEU A 268 25.54 12.44 21.98
C LEU A 268 26.59 12.98 21.00
N ASN A 269 26.89 14.26 21.11
CA ASN A 269 27.98 14.90 20.40
C ASN A 269 29.03 15.41 21.37
N LEU A 270 30.23 14.83 21.31
CA LEU A 270 31.35 15.17 22.15
C LEU A 270 32.36 16.00 21.35
N LYS A 271 32.66 17.21 21.80
CA LYS A 271 33.73 18.06 21.26
C LYS A 271 35.02 17.66 21.93
N ILE A 272 35.89 16.87 21.26
CA ILE A 272 37.15 16.37 21.80
C ILE A 272 38.20 17.48 21.81
N MET A 273 38.32 18.19 20.69
CA MET A 273 39.21 19.34 20.53
C MET A 273 38.71 20.22 19.38
N LYS A 274 39.36 21.37 19.14
CA LYS A 274 39.02 22.26 18.06
C LYS A 274 39.05 21.52 16.71
N GLY A 275 37.90 21.40 16.08
CA GLY A 275 37.70 20.74 14.80
C GLY A 275 37.46 19.23 14.87
N LEU A 276 37.56 18.57 16.05
CA LEU A 276 37.35 17.14 16.21
C LEU A 276 36.14 16.88 17.14
N ASN A 277 35.10 16.24 16.59
CA ASN A 277 33.90 15.83 17.32
C ASN A 277 33.73 14.32 17.19
N PHE A 278 33.12 13.72 18.25
CA PHE A 278 32.70 12.33 18.24
C PHE A 278 31.17 12.29 18.44
N ASP A 279 30.47 11.66 17.51
CA ASP A 279 29.03 11.49 17.52
C ASP A 279 28.66 10.04 17.79
N VAL A 280 27.77 9.80 18.74
CA VAL A 280 27.12 8.50 18.96
C VAL A 280 25.64 8.70 18.81
N ARG A 281 24.98 7.88 18.00
CA ARG A 281 23.53 7.89 17.81
C ARG A 281 22.95 6.49 17.95
N PHE A 282 21.90 6.41 18.75
CA PHE A 282 21.06 5.22 18.88
C PHE A 282 19.66 5.58 18.41
N GLN A 283 19.08 4.74 17.56
CA GLN A 283 17.71 4.87 17.12
C GLN A 283 17.01 3.53 17.22
N THR A 284 15.80 3.52 17.76
CA THR A 284 14.91 2.36 17.71
C THR A 284 13.57 2.77 17.09
N GLU A 285 13.02 1.87 16.29
CA GLU A 285 11.72 2.05 15.63
C GLU A 285 10.90 0.77 15.82
N ASN A 286 9.63 0.95 16.02
CA ASN A 286 8.65 -0.14 15.98
C ASN A 286 7.44 0.31 15.18
N SER A 287 6.93 -0.57 14.34
CA SER A 287 5.63 -0.43 13.70
C SER A 287 4.82 -1.69 13.91
N ALA A 288 3.54 -1.53 14.22
CA ALA A 288 2.58 -2.61 14.31
C ALA A 288 1.35 -2.23 13.49
N ASP A 289 0.99 -3.08 12.55
CA ASP A 289 -0.24 -2.95 11.77
C ASP A 289 -1.17 -4.14 12.00
N LYS A 290 -2.45 -3.85 11.99
CA LYS A 290 -3.51 -4.85 12.08
C LYS A 290 -4.59 -4.49 11.08
N THR A 291 -4.85 -5.40 10.15
CA THR A 291 -5.96 -5.30 9.20
C THR A 291 -6.95 -6.42 9.46
N VAL A 292 -8.23 -6.07 9.57
CA VAL A 292 -9.34 -7.01 9.76
C VAL A 292 -10.32 -6.84 8.60
N GLU A 293 -10.68 -7.93 7.98
CA GLU A 293 -11.70 -8.01 6.95
C GLU A 293 -12.76 -9.04 7.38
N ILE A 294 -14.02 -8.62 7.36
CA ILE A 294 -15.15 -9.47 7.72
C ILE A 294 -16.17 -9.43 6.59
N HIS A 295 -16.52 -10.60 6.08
CA HIS A 295 -17.67 -10.82 5.23
C HIS A 295 -18.72 -11.54 6.06
N SER A 296 -19.85 -10.90 6.33
CA SER A 296 -20.92 -11.52 7.10
C SER A 296 -21.51 -12.73 6.37
N GLU A 297 -22.23 -13.59 7.09
CA GLU A 297 -22.93 -14.73 6.49
C GLU A 297 -23.93 -14.29 5.38
N ARG A 298 -24.44 -13.05 5.46
CA ARG A 298 -25.39 -12.49 4.49
C ARG A 298 -24.71 -11.87 3.28
N SER A 299 -23.38 -11.69 3.30
CA SER A 299 -22.64 -11.16 2.14
C SER A 299 -22.77 -12.10 0.94
N TYR A 300 -22.80 -11.52 -0.25
CA TYR A 300 -22.78 -12.30 -1.49
C TYR A 300 -21.57 -13.23 -1.55
N TYR A 301 -20.41 -12.73 -1.13
CA TYR A 301 -19.16 -13.48 -1.10
C TYR A 301 -19.29 -14.81 -0.32
N VAL A 302 -19.84 -14.75 0.90
CA VAL A 302 -19.97 -15.95 1.75
C VAL A 302 -21.06 -16.89 1.20
N ARG A 303 -22.21 -16.36 0.79
CA ARG A 303 -23.31 -17.16 0.22
C ARG A 303 -22.87 -17.91 -1.04
N ASN A 304 -22.16 -17.22 -1.94
CA ASN A 304 -21.65 -17.82 -3.15
C ASN A 304 -20.60 -18.90 -2.85
N MET A 305 -19.67 -18.65 -1.91
CA MET A 305 -18.65 -19.64 -1.55
C MET A 305 -19.25 -20.89 -0.90
N ILE A 306 -20.25 -20.73 -0.04
CA ILE A 306 -20.98 -21.87 0.56
C ILE A 306 -21.60 -22.73 -0.54
N ASN A 307 -22.28 -22.11 -1.50
CA ASN A 307 -22.97 -22.80 -2.58
C ASN A 307 -22.00 -23.46 -3.56
N ASP A 308 -20.95 -22.73 -3.97
CA ASP A 308 -19.97 -23.25 -4.94
C ASP A 308 -19.15 -24.43 -4.37
N ALA A 309 -18.94 -24.47 -3.04
CA ALA A 309 -18.29 -25.58 -2.36
C ALA A 309 -19.25 -26.69 -1.92
N ALA A 310 -20.55 -26.54 -2.14
CA ALA A 310 -21.54 -27.55 -1.75
C ALA A 310 -21.57 -28.72 -2.72
N GLN A 311 -21.90 -29.90 -2.20
CA GLN A 311 -22.12 -31.12 -2.95
C GLN A 311 -23.54 -31.63 -2.71
N TYR A 312 -24.21 -32.06 -3.74
CA TYR A 312 -25.55 -32.64 -3.66
C TYR A 312 -25.57 -34.02 -4.29
N ASN A 313 -25.92 -35.01 -3.51
CA ASN A 313 -26.08 -36.38 -3.98
C ASN A 313 -27.55 -36.61 -4.40
N PRO A 314 -27.86 -36.76 -5.70
CA PRO A 314 -29.23 -36.89 -6.17
C PRO A 314 -29.90 -38.21 -5.78
N THR A 315 -29.10 -39.26 -5.53
CA THR A 315 -29.65 -40.60 -5.14
C THR A 315 -30.09 -40.60 -3.69
N THR A 316 -29.34 -39.98 -2.79
CA THR A 316 -29.63 -39.93 -1.36
C THR A 316 -30.35 -38.64 -0.96
N GLN A 317 -30.48 -37.69 -1.88
CA GLN A 317 -31.00 -36.33 -1.66
C GLN A 317 -30.27 -35.60 -0.53
N LYS A 318 -28.98 -35.93 -0.32
CA LYS A 318 -28.16 -35.35 0.75
C LYS A 318 -27.39 -34.15 0.22
N LEU A 319 -27.56 -33.00 0.88
CA LEU A 319 -26.74 -31.82 0.72
C LEU A 319 -25.59 -31.84 1.73
N THR A 320 -24.36 -31.61 1.26
CA THR A 320 -23.16 -31.47 2.08
C THR A 320 -22.58 -30.07 1.87
N LEU A 321 -22.44 -29.30 2.95
CA LEU A 321 -21.82 -27.98 2.94
C LEU A 321 -20.35 -28.15 3.40
N ASN A 322 -19.40 -28.01 2.48
CA ASN A 322 -17.96 -28.11 2.78
C ASN A 322 -17.44 -26.80 3.40
N VAL A 323 -18.08 -25.65 3.11
CA VAL A 323 -17.88 -24.38 3.79
C VAL A 323 -18.99 -24.20 4.84
N PRO A 324 -18.62 -24.02 6.12
CA PRO A 324 -19.59 -23.88 7.18
C PRO A 324 -20.32 -22.52 7.11
N GLU A 325 -21.59 -22.52 7.52
CA GLU A 325 -22.37 -21.31 7.70
C GLU A 325 -21.79 -20.43 8.82
N GLY A 326 -21.81 -19.12 8.61
CA GLY A 326 -21.27 -18.07 9.46
C GLY A 326 -20.41 -17.08 8.66
N ALA A 327 -19.95 -16.04 9.29
CA ALA A 327 -19.09 -15.04 8.64
C ALA A 327 -17.72 -15.62 8.26
N HIS A 328 -17.07 -14.96 7.30
CA HIS A 328 -15.64 -15.17 7.03
C HIS A 328 -14.85 -14.02 7.67
N TYR A 329 -13.85 -14.38 8.45
CA TYR A 329 -12.98 -13.46 9.16
C TYR A 329 -11.55 -13.62 8.66
N SER A 330 -10.95 -12.54 8.20
CA SER A 330 -9.54 -12.47 7.86
C SER A 330 -8.85 -11.42 8.71
N GLU A 331 -7.68 -11.76 9.27
CA GLU A 331 -6.84 -10.83 10.00
C GLU A 331 -5.39 -10.96 9.52
N SER A 332 -4.81 -9.84 9.15
CA SER A 332 -3.38 -9.73 8.88
C SER A 332 -2.74 -8.80 9.90
N ARG A 333 -1.59 -9.21 10.43
CA ARG A 333 -0.76 -8.41 11.33
C ARG A 333 0.65 -8.34 10.80
N GLY A 334 1.25 -7.16 10.88
CA GLY A 334 2.66 -6.91 10.65
C GLY A 334 3.27 -6.23 11.86
N ASP A 335 4.37 -6.79 12.38
CA ASP A 335 5.17 -6.21 13.43
C ASP A 335 6.60 -6.02 12.92
N ALA A 336 7.14 -4.81 12.99
CA ALA A 336 8.50 -4.54 12.59
C ALA A 336 9.26 -3.79 13.70
N ASP A 337 10.35 -4.41 14.14
CA ASP A 337 11.29 -3.84 15.11
C ASP A 337 12.60 -3.53 14.43
N SER A 338 13.15 -2.35 14.66
CA SER A 338 14.48 -2.01 14.19
C SER A 338 15.27 -1.21 15.21
N TYR A 339 16.60 -1.39 15.18
CA TYR A 339 17.50 -0.46 15.83
C TYR A 339 18.68 -0.14 14.93
N THR A 340 19.23 1.04 15.13
CA THR A 340 20.49 1.51 14.52
C THR A 340 21.37 2.12 15.59
N LEU A 341 22.60 1.65 15.71
CA LEU A 341 23.63 2.25 16.54
C LEU A 341 24.75 2.73 15.61
N ARG A 342 25.11 3.99 15.70
CA ARG A 342 26.14 4.63 14.89
C ARG A 342 27.11 5.39 15.78
N ALA A 343 28.40 5.23 15.52
CA ALA A 343 29.47 5.99 16.14
C ALA A 343 30.37 6.58 15.04
N GLN A 344 30.70 7.86 15.14
CA GLN A 344 31.41 8.58 14.08
C GLN A 344 32.31 9.66 14.66
N LEU A 345 33.58 9.72 14.18
CA LEU A 345 34.48 10.84 14.36
C LEU A 345 34.35 11.80 13.19
N ASN A 346 34.28 13.10 13.47
CA ASN A 346 34.24 14.16 12.47
C ASN A 346 35.38 15.13 12.75
N PHE A 347 36.19 15.38 11.71
CA PHE A 347 37.27 16.35 11.77
C PHE A 347 37.03 17.42 10.69
N ASN A 348 37.04 18.70 11.09
CA ASN A 348 36.91 19.84 10.19
C ASN A 348 37.80 20.98 10.70
N ARG A 349 38.83 21.30 9.93
CA ARG A 349 39.78 22.34 10.35
C ARG A 349 40.47 22.98 9.15
N ASP A 350 40.65 24.32 9.27
CA ASP A 350 41.42 25.13 8.36
C ASP A 350 42.82 25.46 8.97
N PHE A 351 43.88 25.37 8.14
CA PHE A 351 45.24 25.66 8.47
C PHE A 351 45.86 26.58 7.37
N GLY A 352 45.60 27.88 7.47
CA GLY A 352 45.99 28.82 6.41
C GLY A 352 45.33 28.49 5.07
N PRO A 353 46.06 28.16 4.00
CA PRO A 353 45.46 27.82 2.71
C PRO A 353 44.91 26.39 2.64
N HIS A 354 45.07 25.58 3.68
CA HIS A 354 44.68 24.19 3.74
C HIS A 354 43.37 24.04 4.51
N SER A 355 42.38 23.37 3.94
CA SER A 355 41.15 22.97 4.58
C SER A 355 41.03 21.45 4.55
N ILE A 356 40.79 20.81 5.70
CA ILE A 356 40.65 19.37 5.83
C ILE A 356 39.28 19.09 6.47
N THR A 357 38.47 18.30 5.79
CA THR A 357 37.23 17.73 6.34
C THR A 357 37.36 16.21 6.22
N ALA A 358 37.19 15.50 7.33
CA ALA A 358 37.25 14.05 7.35
C ALA A 358 36.19 13.49 8.32
N LEU A 359 35.72 12.30 8.03
CA LEU A 359 34.91 11.52 8.95
C LEU A 359 35.29 10.04 8.85
N ALA A 360 35.15 9.34 9.96
CA ALA A 360 35.26 7.88 10.02
C ALA A 360 34.26 7.35 11.05
N GLY A 361 33.62 6.25 10.74
CA GLY A 361 32.58 5.72 11.63
C GLY A 361 32.21 4.28 11.35
N GLY A 362 31.39 3.77 12.26
CA GLY A 362 30.77 2.46 12.13
C GLY A 362 29.28 2.52 12.48
N GLU A 363 28.52 1.63 11.87
CA GLU A 363 27.08 1.51 12.06
C GLU A 363 26.70 0.04 12.18
N ARG A 364 25.82 -0.27 13.13
CA ARG A 364 25.13 -1.55 13.25
C ARG A 364 23.64 -1.31 13.17
N ARG A 365 22.97 -2.04 12.27
CA ARG A 365 21.51 -1.99 12.11
C ARG A 365 20.94 -3.39 12.12
N ARG A 366 19.77 -3.53 12.75
CA ARG A 366 18.94 -4.72 12.69
C ARG A 366 17.51 -4.29 12.38
N THR A 367 16.84 -5.06 11.54
CA THR A 367 15.39 -4.96 11.30
C THR A 367 14.82 -6.35 11.31
N LYS A 368 13.82 -6.60 12.15
CA LYS A 368 13.06 -7.83 12.21
C LYS A 368 11.62 -7.49 11.87
N THR A 369 11.04 -8.19 10.91
CA THR A 369 9.64 -8.07 10.51
C THR A 369 8.96 -9.42 10.65
N THR A 370 7.86 -9.47 11.39
CA THR A 370 7.01 -10.64 11.53
C THR A 370 5.64 -10.32 10.96
N ASN A 371 5.20 -11.09 9.98
CA ASN A 371 3.86 -10.97 9.42
C ASN A 371 3.08 -12.25 9.69
N THR A 372 1.83 -12.09 10.09
CA THR A 372 0.90 -13.20 10.30
C THR A 372 -0.38 -12.93 9.54
N SER A 373 -0.96 -13.98 8.99
CA SER A 373 -2.29 -13.94 8.39
C SER A 373 -3.09 -15.12 8.91
N ILE A 374 -4.33 -14.86 9.29
CA ILE A 374 -5.29 -15.86 9.72
C ILE A 374 -6.60 -15.68 8.97
N TYR A 375 -7.26 -16.79 8.68
CA TYR A 375 -8.54 -16.81 8.01
C TYR A 375 -9.44 -17.87 8.62
N TYR A 376 -10.63 -17.47 9.04
CA TYR A 376 -11.62 -18.33 9.65
C TYR A 376 -12.93 -18.30 8.88
N MET A 377 -13.54 -19.46 8.70
CA MET A 377 -14.89 -19.63 8.17
C MET A 377 -15.86 -20.03 9.29
N GLY A 378 -17.15 -19.78 9.09
CA GLY A 378 -18.14 -20.04 10.10
C GLY A 378 -17.93 -19.22 11.37
N PHE A 379 -17.39 -18.01 11.23
CA PHE A 379 -17.10 -17.10 12.32
C PHE A 379 -18.40 -16.45 12.85
N ASN A 380 -18.52 -16.39 14.16
CA ASN A 380 -19.61 -15.71 14.84
C ASN A 380 -19.08 -14.44 15.52
N GLU A 381 -19.49 -13.27 15.03
CA GLU A 381 -19.00 -11.98 15.51
C GLU A 381 -19.36 -11.70 16.98
N SER A 382 -20.43 -12.31 17.50
CA SER A 382 -20.87 -12.08 18.89
C SER A 382 -20.08 -12.92 19.89
N THR A 383 -19.77 -14.17 19.53
CA THR A 383 -19.08 -15.12 20.42
C THR A 383 -17.59 -15.23 20.14
N LEU A 384 -17.13 -14.67 18.99
CA LEU A 384 -15.77 -14.79 18.46
C LEU A 384 -15.34 -16.25 18.21
N ALA A 385 -16.30 -17.16 18.14
CA ALA A 385 -16.07 -18.55 17.80
C ALA A 385 -16.07 -18.74 16.29
N TYR A 386 -15.38 -19.77 15.83
CA TYR A 386 -15.39 -20.21 14.42
C TYR A 386 -15.57 -21.71 14.32
N LYS A 387 -16.00 -22.18 13.16
CA LYS A 387 -16.21 -23.60 12.91
C LYS A 387 -14.95 -24.21 12.28
N PRO A 388 -14.54 -25.42 12.70
CA PRO A 388 -13.47 -26.13 12.04
C PRO A 388 -13.88 -26.47 10.60
N ILE A 389 -12.92 -26.43 9.69
CA ILE A 389 -13.09 -26.84 8.30
C ILE A 389 -12.10 -27.97 8.00
N ASP A 390 -12.46 -28.82 7.04
CA ASP A 390 -11.54 -29.77 6.45
C ASP A 390 -10.91 -29.14 5.19
N PRO A 391 -9.63 -28.73 5.25
CA PRO A 391 -8.97 -28.15 4.09
C PRO A 391 -8.92 -29.10 2.89
N THR A 392 -8.86 -30.42 3.15
CA THR A 392 -8.78 -31.44 2.10
C THR A 392 -10.08 -31.49 1.31
N ALA A 393 -11.22 -31.37 1.98
CA ALA A 393 -12.52 -31.33 1.34
C ALA A 393 -12.68 -30.11 0.41
N LEU A 394 -12.01 -28.98 0.72
CA LEU A 394 -12.06 -27.75 -0.09
C LEU A 394 -11.06 -27.74 -1.24
N THR A 395 -9.99 -28.52 -1.18
CA THR A 395 -8.94 -28.52 -2.21
C THR A 395 -9.45 -29.01 -3.56
N ASN A 396 -10.45 -29.87 -3.56
CA ASN A 396 -10.94 -30.48 -4.78
C ASN A 396 -12.40 -30.99 -4.64
N VAL A 397 -13.33 -30.07 -4.67
CA VAL A 397 -14.76 -30.42 -4.73
C VAL A 397 -15.11 -30.70 -6.19
N LYS A 398 -15.21 -31.98 -6.56
CA LYS A 398 -15.39 -32.41 -7.97
C LYS A 398 -16.61 -33.31 -8.16
N GLY A 399 -16.93 -33.47 -9.44
CA GLY A 399 -17.80 -34.51 -9.97
C GLY A 399 -19.26 -34.11 -10.07
N THR A 400 -20.10 -35.10 -10.34
CA THR A 400 -21.57 -34.93 -10.50
C THR A 400 -22.25 -34.44 -9.23
N GLU A 401 -21.57 -34.57 -8.08
CA GLU A 401 -22.08 -34.11 -6.78
C GLU A 401 -21.73 -32.64 -6.49
N SER A 402 -20.81 -32.02 -7.24
CA SER A 402 -20.48 -30.59 -7.09
C SER A 402 -21.43 -29.73 -7.91
N LEU A 403 -22.11 -28.82 -7.26
CA LEU A 403 -23.05 -27.91 -7.91
C LEU A 403 -22.37 -26.84 -8.78
N ALA A 404 -21.13 -26.48 -8.45
CA ALA A 404 -20.31 -25.56 -9.24
C ALA A 404 -19.52 -26.26 -10.37
N GLY A 405 -19.65 -27.58 -10.51
CA GLY A 405 -18.85 -28.39 -11.44
C GLY A 405 -17.47 -28.73 -10.90
N ASN A 406 -16.60 -27.75 -10.74
CA ASN A 406 -15.30 -27.89 -10.12
C ASN A 406 -15.02 -26.70 -9.21
N PHE A 407 -15.00 -26.92 -7.92
CA PHE A 407 -14.56 -25.95 -6.93
C PHE A 407 -13.22 -26.42 -6.34
N SER A 408 -12.28 -25.51 -6.25
CA SER A 408 -11.01 -25.78 -5.58
C SER A 408 -10.56 -24.51 -4.85
N TRP A 409 -10.26 -24.66 -3.57
CA TRP A 409 -9.77 -23.57 -2.76
C TRP A 409 -8.60 -24.02 -1.87
N SER A 410 -7.48 -23.30 -1.95
CA SER A 410 -6.31 -23.60 -1.14
C SER A 410 -6.33 -22.80 0.15
N PHE A 411 -6.61 -23.47 1.24
CA PHE A 411 -6.61 -22.88 2.57
C PHE A 411 -5.19 -22.57 3.09
N THR A 412 -4.19 -23.31 2.64
CA THR A 412 -2.81 -23.16 3.11
C THR A 412 -2.19 -21.81 2.80
N GLY A 413 -2.68 -21.11 1.77
CA GLY A 413 -2.25 -19.76 1.41
C GLY A 413 -2.76 -18.64 2.32
N ASN A 414 -3.74 -18.92 3.19
CA ASN A 414 -4.43 -17.89 3.98
C ASN A 414 -4.01 -17.86 5.45
N ASN A 415 -3.41 -18.95 5.97
CA ASN A 415 -2.89 -19.03 7.34
C ASN A 415 -1.39 -19.22 7.28
N TRP A 416 -0.64 -18.19 7.62
CA TRP A 416 0.82 -18.24 7.55
C TRP A 416 1.47 -17.28 8.55
N ILE A 417 2.69 -17.60 8.90
CA ILE A 417 3.60 -16.75 9.66
C ILE A 417 4.87 -16.62 8.84
N ASN A 418 5.33 -15.40 8.65
CA ASN A 418 6.58 -15.09 7.97
C ASN A 418 7.42 -14.17 8.83
N GLU A 419 8.68 -14.53 9.01
CA GLU A 419 9.65 -13.74 9.75
C GLU A 419 10.87 -13.47 8.88
N ILE A 420 11.23 -12.18 8.77
CA ILE A 420 12.40 -11.74 8.03
C ILE A 420 13.27 -10.91 8.97
N GLU A 421 14.53 -11.31 9.12
CA GLU A 421 15.50 -10.55 9.89
C GLU A 421 16.68 -10.13 9.02
N ASN A 422 16.92 -8.81 8.96
CA ASN A 422 18.03 -8.20 8.26
C ASN A 422 19.01 -7.55 9.25
N ARG A 423 20.28 -7.90 9.15
CA ARG A 423 21.37 -7.38 9.97
C ARG A 423 22.44 -6.76 9.08
N TYR A 424 22.89 -5.58 9.47
CA TYR A 424 23.96 -4.85 8.76
C TYR A 424 25.00 -4.36 9.76
N VAL A 425 26.25 -4.47 9.37
CA VAL A 425 27.39 -3.82 10.00
C VAL A 425 28.19 -3.12 8.92
N SER A 426 28.51 -1.85 9.13
CA SER A 426 29.20 -1.04 8.15
C SER A 426 30.31 -0.25 8.81
N PHE A 427 31.45 -0.14 8.14
CA PHE A 427 32.54 0.77 8.48
C PHE A 427 32.81 1.68 7.30
N TYR A 428 32.99 2.95 7.56
CA TYR A 428 33.18 3.94 6.50
C TYR A 428 34.12 5.05 6.91
N ALA A 429 34.84 5.61 5.93
CA ALA A 429 35.62 6.81 6.08
C ALA A 429 35.49 7.67 4.82
N ASN A 430 35.54 8.99 5.01
CA ASN A 430 35.54 9.98 3.96
C ASN A 430 36.50 11.10 4.33
N ALA A 431 37.25 11.61 3.36
CA ALA A 431 38.12 12.76 3.53
C ALA A 431 38.02 13.69 2.33
N ALA A 432 38.04 14.97 2.60
CA ALA A 432 38.14 16.03 1.62
C ALA A 432 39.27 16.99 2.04
N TYR A 433 40.15 17.31 1.10
CA TYR A 433 41.21 18.27 1.28
C TYR A 433 41.09 19.36 0.23
N ALA A 434 41.12 20.61 0.67
CA ALA A 434 41.18 21.77 -0.23
C ALA A 434 42.43 22.59 0.02
N PHE A 435 43.09 22.98 -1.07
CA PHE A 435 44.23 23.87 -1.04
C PHE A 435 43.91 25.17 -1.78
N ASP A 436 44.11 26.29 -1.11
CA ASP A 436 43.90 27.68 -1.59
C ASP A 436 42.48 27.87 -2.21
N SER A 437 41.52 27.06 -1.79
CA SER A 437 40.16 27.00 -2.39
C SER A 437 40.16 26.77 -3.92
N LYS A 438 41.31 26.32 -4.49
CA LYS A 438 41.48 26.05 -5.91
C LYS A 438 41.52 24.58 -6.24
N TYR A 439 42.20 23.79 -5.43
CA TYR A 439 42.38 22.36 -5.65
C TYR A 439 41.65 21.57 -4.57
N ASN A 440 40.78 20.66 -4.96
CA ASN A 440 40.09 19.79 -4.02
C ASN A 440 40.39 18.33 -4.36
N LEU A 441 40.74 17.55 -3.33
CA LEU A 441 40.85 16.11 -3.39
C LEU A 441 39.82 15.50 -2.46
N THR A 442 39.15 14.44 -2.90
CA THR A 442 38.20 13.70 -2.09
C THR A 442 38.47 12.21 -2.18
N ALA A 443 38.38 11.52 -1.06
CA ALA A 443 38.47 10.06 -1.00
C ALA A 443 37.41 9.51 -0.06
N SER A 444 36.83 8.38 -0.42
CA SER A 444 35.87 7.68 0.42
C SER A 444 36.08 6.17 0.32
N ILE A 445 35.82 5.49 1.43
CA ILE A 445 35.83 4.03 1.51
C ILE A 445 34.72 3.56 2.44
N ARG A 446 34.07 2.46 2.09
CA ARG A 446 33.06 1.83 2.92
C ARG A 446 33.07 0.31 2.74
N VAL A 447 32.95 -0.39 3.84
CA VAL A 447 32.75 -1.85 3.86
C VAL A 447 31.44 -2.14 4.55
N ASP A 448 30.53 -2.80 3.83
CA ASP A 448 29.23 -3.24 4.35
C ASP A 448 29.22 -4.76 4.50
N GLN A 449 28.64 -5.24 5.59
CA GLN A 449 28.37 -6.62 5.86
C GLN A 449 26.86 -6.80 6.14
N SER A 450 26.29 -7.87 5.63
CA SER A 450 24.89 -8.20 5.86
C SER A 450 24.68 -9.71 5.86
N ASN A 451 23.71 -10.17 6.62
CA ASN A 451 23.23 -11.55 6.52
C ASN A 451 22.54 -11.88 5.18
N LEU A 452 22.35 -10.89 4.31
CA LEU A 452 21.84 -11.07 2.95
C LEU A 452 22.96 -11.38 1.94
N PHE A 453 24.23 -11.16 2.30
CA PHE A 453 25.35 -11.49 1.42
C PHE A 453 25.56 -13.02 1.45
N GLY A 454 25.78 -13.59 0.28
CA GLY A 454 26.03 -15.01 0.15
C GLY A 454 27.23 -15.49 0.98
N THR A 455 27.31 -16.79 1.20
CA THR A 455 28.42 -17.43 1.92
C THR A 455 29.75 -17.44 1.15
N ASP A 456 29.71 -17.09 -0.14
CA ASP A 456 30.91 -16.98 -0.98
C ASP A 456 31.81 -15.82 -0.53
N PRO A 457 33.05 -16.09 -0.10
CA PRO A 457 33.99 -15.05 0.36
C PRO A 457 34.23 -13.93 -0.65
N ARG A 458 34.04 -14.20 -1.94
CA ARG A 458 34.20 -13.19 -3.00
C ARG A 458 33.22 -12.03 -2.89
N TYR A 459 32.10 -12.20 -2.20
CA TYR A 459 31.08 -11.16 -2.01
C TYR A 459 31.10 -10.54 -0.61
N GLN A 460 31.94 -11.07 0.29
CA GLN A 460 32.08 -10.57 1.64
C GLN A 460 33.22 -9.53 1.72
N TYR A 461 33.07 -8.54 2.60
CA TYR A 461 34.05 -7.51 2.91
C TYR A 461 34.56 -6.70 1.70
N ARG A 462 33.81 -6.63 0.60
CA ARG A 462 34.21 -5.83 -0.56
C ARG A 462 34.11 -4.34 -0.28
N PRO A 463 35.23 -3.59 -0.35
CA PRO A 463 35.17 -2.16 -0.15
C PRO A 463 34.53 -1.46 -1.35
N LEU A 464 33.60 -0.56 -1.07
CA LEU A 464 33.13 0.45 -2.00
C LEU A 464 33.99 1.69 -1.78
N TRP A 465 34.57 2.23 -2.81
CA TRP A 465 35.47 3.37 -2.67
C TRP A 465 35.36 4.33 -3.84
N SER A 466 35.75 5.59 -3.59
CA SER A 466 35.88 6.59 -4.64
C SER A 466 37.02 7.57 -4.32
N VAL A 467 37.66 8.05 -5.38
CA VAL A 467 38.62 9.14 -5.31
C VAL A 467 38.23 10.16 -6.36
N GLY A 468 38.34 11.44 -6.03
CA GLY A 468 37.99 12.53 -6.93
C GLY A 468 38.89 13.73 -6.74
N GLY A 469 39.11 14.47 -7.82
CA GLY A 469 39.78 15.74 -7.82
C GLY A 469 38.95 16.83 -8.50
N ALA A 470 39.09 18.06 -8.02
CA ALA A 470 38.51 19.24 -8.68
C ALA A 470 39.50 20.38 -8.72
N TRP A 471 39.61 21.04 -9.87
CA TRP A 471 40.42 22.21 -10.10
C TRP A 471 39.52 23.40 -10.46
N HIS A 472 39.51 24.41 -9.62
CA HIS A 472 38.78 25.67 -9.83
C HIS A 472 39.61 26.64 -10.67
N ILE A 473 39.66 26.42 -11.96
CA ILE A 473 40.48 27.15 -12.92
C ILE A 473 40.19 28.65 -12.92
N ALA A 474 38.91 29.05 -12.75
CA ALA A 474 38.55 30.47 -12.69
C ALA A 474 39.19 31.23 -11.52
N LYS A 475 39.63 30.53 -10.46
CA LYS A 475 40.33 31.12 -9.30
C LYS A 475 41.84 31.27 -9.49
N GLU A 476 42.41 30.77 -10.60
CA GLU A 476 43.83 30.89 -10.88
C GLU A 476 44.19 32.32 -11.26
N ARG A 477 45.40 32.76 -10.81
CA ARG A 477 45.90 34.12 -11.04
C ARG A 477 45.93 34.51 -12.52
N PHE A 478 46.07 33.57 -13.43
CA PHE A 478 46.07 33.82 -14.87
C PHE A 478 44.68 34.09 -15.46
N LEU A 479 43.58 33.72 -14.76
CA LEU A 479 42.19 33.95 -15.18
C LEU A 479 41.43 34.90 -14.24
N ALA A 480 41.73 34.90 -12.96
CA ALA A 480 41.02 35.66 -11.96
C ALA A 480 40.90 37.14 -12.31
N GLY A 481 39.69 37.64 -12.50
CA GLY A 481 39.40 39.04 -12.83
C GLY A 481 39.72 39.47 -14.27
N LYS A 482 40.22 38.56 -15.13
CA LYS A 482 40.56 38.91 -16.53
C LYS A 482 39.40 38.76 -17.50
N LEU A 483 38.43 37.91 -17.17
CA LEU A 483 37.25 37.61 -17.99
C LEU A 483 36.00 37.93 -17.18
N SER A 484 35.42 39.08 -17.40
CA SER A 484 34.24 39.56 -16.62
C SER A 484 32.98 38.70 -16.78
N TRP A 485 32.88 37.94 -17.85
CA TRP A 485 31.78 37.02 -18.13
C TRP A 485 31.97 35.62 -17.52
N LEU A 486 33.20 35.25 -17.09
CA LEU A 486 33.56 33.92 -16.59
C LEU A 486 33.60 33.92 -15.05
N ASN A 487 32.48 33.64 -14.40
CA ASN A 487 32.40 33.57 -12.94
C ASN A 487 32.93 32.23 -12.39
N THR A 488 32.75 31.13 -13.11
CA THR A 488 33.08 29.79 -12.64
C THR A 488 33.60 28.93 -13.80
N LEU A 489 34.79 28.36 -13.63
CA LEU A 489 35.29 27.30 -14.48
C LEU A 489 35.94 26.25 -13.56
N THR A 490 35.39 25.05 -13.53
CA THR A 490 35.89 23.96 -12.68
C THR A 490 35.98 22.66 -13.48
N LEU A 491 37.16 22.08 -13.48
CA LEU A 491 37.39 20.72 -13.99
C LEU A 491 37.28 19.73 -12.83
N ARG A 492 36.52 18.66 -13.03
CA ARG A 492 36.34 17.59 -12.03
C ARG A 492 36.52 16.23 -12.66
N ALA A 493 37.20 15.34 -11.94
CA ALA A 493 37.30 13.94 -12.30
C ALA A 493 37.12 13.07 -11.06
N THR A 494 36.33 12.00 -11.18
CA THR A 494 36.11 11.03 -10.10
C THR A 494 36.16 9.62 -10.66
N TYR A 495 36.74 8.71 -9.89
CA TYR A 495 36.77 7.29 -10.18
C TYR A 495 36.44 6.50 -8.91
N GLY A 496 35.71 5.39 -9.03
CA GLY A 496 35.37 4.58 -7.87
C GLY A 496 34.56 3.35 -8.22
N ILE A 497 34.43 2.47 -7.24
CA ILE A 497 33.62 1.25 -7.29
C ILE A 497 32.44 1.43 -6.37
N GLY A 498 31.25 1.27 -6.95
CA GLY A 498 29.96 1.19 -6.23
C GLY A 498 29.41 -0.22 -6.23
N GLY A 499 28.48 -0.50 -5.33
CA GLY A 499 27.80 -1.79 -5.23
C GLY A 499 26.32 -1.62 -4.92
N ASN A 500 25.55 -2.69 -5.08
CA ASN A 500 24.17 -2.75 -4.68
C ASN A 500 23.90 -4.03 -3.87
N VAL A 501 22.94 -3.99 -2.95
CA VAL A 501 22.46 -5.16 -2.20
C VAL A 501 21.16 -5.63 -2.82
N PRO A 502 21.09 -6.86 -3.33
CA PRO A 502 19.84 -7.39 -3.86
C PRO A 502 18.80 -7.49 -2.72
N ARG A 503 17.61 -6.95 -2.96
CA ARG A 503 16.49 -7.06 -2.03
C ARG A 503 15.82 -8.43 -2.22
N GLY A 504 15.52 -9.11 -1.12
CA GLY A 504 14.85 -10.41 -1.16
C GLY A 504 15.76 -11.60 -1.51
N ALA A 505 17.08 -11.40 -1.57
CA ALA A 505 18.02 -12.50 -1.70
C ALA A 505 18.18 -13.23 -0.36
N SER A 506 18.29 -14.58 -0.43
CA SER A 506 18.70 -15.41 0.70
C SER A 506 20.18 -15.77 0.53
N PRO A 507 20.99 -15.76 1.61
CA PRO A 507 22.37 -16.25 1.56
C PRO A 507 22.44 -17.77 1.38
N TYR A 508 21.33 -18.46 1.57
CA TYR A 508 21.22 -19.91 1.47
C TYR A 508 20.27 -20.32 0.35
N VAL A 509 20.46 -21.54 -0.14
CA VAL A 509 19.47 -22.17 -1.03
C VAL A 509 18.16 -22.32 -0.26
N THR A 510 17.13 -21.66 -0.70
CA THR A 510 15.79 -21.79 -0.12
C THR A 510 14.99 -22.81 -0.93
N LEU A 511 14.48 -23.82 -0.26
CA LEU A 511 13.52 -24.75 -0.82
C LEU A 511 12.11 -24.24 -0.47
N LYS A 512 11.31 -23.99 -1.48
CA LYS A 512 9.88 -23.78 -1.30
C LYS A 512 9.22 -25.15 -1.37
N ALA A 513 8.69 -25.63 -0.26
CA ALA A 513 7.85 -26.82 -0.30
C ALA A 513 6.64 -26.50 -1.19
N SER A 514 6.56 -27.13 -2.35
CA SER A 514 5.32 -27.15 -3.12
C SER A 514 4.57 -28.41 -2.66
N GLN A 515 3.38 -28.23 -2.13
CA GLN A 515 2.47 -29.36 -1.95
C GLN A 515 1.95 -29.72 -3.34
N TYR A 516 2.63 -30.65 -3.99
CA TYR A 516 1.99 -31.46 -5.03
C TYR A 516 1.26 -32.58 -4.31
N ASN A 517 -0.06 -32.53 -4.34
CA ASN A 517 -0.91 -33.68 -4.07
C ASN A 517 -1.03 -34.52 -5.33
#